data_f7a1ec68a4e088911da7b9392e88115c
#
_entry.id   f7a1ec68a4e088911da7b9392e88115c
#
_cell.length_a   1.000
_cell.length_b   1.000
_cell.length_c   1.000
_cell.angle_alpha   90.00
_cell.angle_beta   90.00
_cell.angle_gamma   90.00
#
_symmetry.space_group_name_H-M   'P 1'
#
loop_
_entity.id
_entity.type
_entity.pdbx_description
1 polymer ?
#
loop_
_entity_poly.entity_id
_entity_poly.type
_entity_poly.pdbx_seq_one_letter_code
_entity_poly.pdbx_strand_id
1 'polypeptide(L)'
;MENHYDSAPASGKPAGLPGFDSEFTDIVDYILRITYRIWEGKQVGLCYDYYSEDCPVYTLAGYTQGAEEVTQNTMRTLAGFPDRTLHADNIVWGGDAETGYHSSHLICTNMTNLGPSEFGDATGAQAQIQVIAHCVCKDNKIIEEWLVRDNYSLAIQLGADPLEYAREQAARPLDPSGTFAQWLKSEHERVSMQAREKITYPPVAEDNEKYISAALGNIWNARMLGDCRLLYTENARLHASARDDYDGVERISQFYMEMLGSMPDAKISVDYSCSNSMLEGEYVAVRWVIAGTHSGGALWGAPSGAPLLILGESQYRIVDGKVAEEWLVFDELAVLTQIERARLAIEQATTGE
;
A
#
# COMPACT_ATOMS: atom_id res chain seq x y z
N MET A 1 27.20 -12.39 2.28
CA MET A 1 26.69 -12.23 0.91
C MET A 1 27.12 -10.86 0.45
N GLU A 2 27.96 -10.75 -0.58
CA GLU A 2 28.31 -9.44 -1.15
C GLU A 2 27.06 -8.84 -1.78
N ASN A 3 26.71 -7.64 -1.36
CA ASN A 3 25.54 -6.92 -1.85
C ASN A 3 25.75 -6.49 -3.30
N HIS A 4 25.08 -7.13 -4.23
CA HIS A 4 25.12 -6.82 -5.66
C HIS A 4 24.60 -5.41 -6.02
N TYR A 5 23.94 -4.70 -5.09
CA TYR A 5 23.32 -3.39 -5.32
C TYR A 5 24.28 -2.19 -5.27
N ASP A 6 25.52 -2.38 -4.82
CA ASP A 6 26.52 -1.30 -4.71
C ASP A 6 27.71 -1.47 -5.66
N SER A 7 27.69 -2.49 -6.54
CA SER A 7 28.74 -2.70 -7.54
C SER A 7 28.59 -1.70 -8.70
N ALA A 8 29.70 -1.04 -9.04
CA ALA A 8 29.77 -0.21 -10.25
C ALA A 8 29.41 -1.03 -11.49
N PRO A 9 28.73 -0.43 -12.48
CA PRO A 9 28.27 -1.15 -13.66
C PRO A 9 29.42 -1.76 -14.47
N ALA A 10 29.20 -2.99 -14.94
CA ALA A 10 30.14 -3.66 -15.86
C ALA A 10 30.26 -2.83 -17.16
N SER A 11 31.48 -2.67 -17.63
CA SER A 11 31.80 -2.01 -18.90
C SER A 11 31.15 -2.74 -20.07
N GLY A 12 30.20 -2.09 -20.76
CA GLY A 12 29.45 -2.65 -21.90
C GLY A 12 27.97 -2.43 -21.87
N LYS A 13 27.50 -1.38 -21.18
CA LYS A 13 26.10 -1.10 -20.88
C LYS A 13 25.21 -0.76 -22.07
N PRO A 14 23.89 -1.17 -22.03
CA PRO A 14 22.82 -0.50 -22.74
C PRO A 14 22.73 0.98 -22.33
N ALA A 15 22.16 1.82 -23.20
CA ALA A 15 21.90 3.21 -22.89
C ALA A 15 21.13 3.27 -21.56
N GLY A 16 21.64 4.07 -20.59
CA GLY A 16 21.01 4.20 -19.27
C GLY A 16 19.57 4.68 -19.33
N LEU A 17 18.88 4.62 -18.21
CA LEU A 17 17.48 5.09 -18.07
C LEU A 17 17.39 6.59 -18.46
N PRO A 18 16.60 6.98 -19.49
CA PRO A 18 16.53 8.36 -19.94
C PRO A 18 16.07 9.31 -18.83
N GLY A 19 16.81 10.41 -18.64
CA GLY A 19 16.51 11.40 -17.59
C GLY A 19 17.07 11.09 -16.21
N PHE A 20 17.73 9.92 -16.04
CA PHE A 20 18.30 9.48 -14.77
C PHE A 20 19.82 9.44 -14.79
N ASP A 21 20.45 9.37 -13.64
CA ASP A 21 21.90 9.24 -13.53
C ASP A 21 22.40 8.03 -14.33
N SER A 22 23.52 8.19 -15.01
CA SER A 22 24.06 7.19 -15.96
C SER A 22 24.43 5.85 -15.32
N GLU A 23 24.42 5.76 -14.00
CA GLU A 23 24.66 4.52 -13.26
C GLU A 23 23.46 3.58 -13.25
N PHE A 24 22.24 4.10 -13.44
CA PHE A 24 21.01 3.32 -13.44
C PHE A 24 20.71 2.73 -14.82
N THR A 25 20.48 1.43 -14.87
CA THR A 25 20.22 0.72 -16.12
C THR A 25 18.77 0.77 -16.56
N ASP A 26 17.86 0.71 -15.60
CA ASP A 26 16.41 0.72 -15.75
C ASP A 26 15.75 1.18 -14.46
N ILE A 27 14.40 1.27 -14.46
CA ILE A 27 13.65 1.75 -13.31
C ILE A 27 13.74 0.79 -12.10
N VAL A 28 13.88 -0.51 -12.33
CA VAL A 28 14.02 -1.50 -11.26
C VAL A 28 15.37 -1.33 -10.56
N ASP A 29 16.47 -1.20 -11.34
CA ASP A 29 17.81 -0.92 -10.80
C ASP A 29 17.83 0.40 -10.02
N TYR A 30 17.17 1.45 -10.54
CA TYR A 30 17.02 2.73 -9.84
C TYR A 30 16.36 2.55 -8.46
N ILE A 31 15.14 1.99 -8.42
CA ILE A 31 14.37 1.83 -7.18
C ILE A 31 15.13 0.97 -6.16
N LEU A 32 15.68 -0.16 -6.58
CA LEU A 32 16.40 -1.05 -5.67
C LEU A 32 17.63 -0.37 -5.05
N ARG A 33 18.42 0.32 -5.87
CA ARG A 33 19.67 0.94 -5.39
C ARG A 33 19.43 2.16 -4.52
N ILE A 34 18.49 3.05 -4.85
CA ILE A 34 18.18 4.20 -3.99
C ILE A 34 17.56 3.75 -2.66
N THR A 35 16.65 2.75 -2.70
CA THR A 35 16.07 2.17 -1.48
C THR A 35 17.15 1.60 -0.57
N TYR A 36 18.05 0.76 -1.12
CA TYR A 36 19.15 0.19 -0.35
C TYR A 36 20.06 1.28 0.25
N ARG A 37 20.50 2.24 -0.55
CA ARG A 37 21.41 3.32 -0.10
C ARG A 37 20.81 4.14 1.04
N ILE A 38 19.53 4.54 0.91
CA ILE A 38 18.84 5.36 1.91
C ILE A 38 18.63 4.55 3.19
N TRP A 39 18.05 3.37 3.09
CA TRP A 39 17.57 2.61 4.24
C TRP A 39 18.63 1.71 4.88
N GLU A 40 19.32 0.87 4.11
CA GLU A 40 20.30 -0.08 4.63
C GLU A 40 21.69 0.55 4.69
N GLY A 41 22.06 1.33 3.67
CA GLY A 41 23.28 2.13 3.66
C GLY A 41 23.27 3.33 4.60
N LYS A 42 22.10 3.66 5.19
CA LYS A 42 21.90 4.80 6.12
C LYS A 42 22.28 6.16 5.51
N GLN A 43 22.28 6.26 4.20
CA GLN A 43 22.57 7.52 3.47
C GLN A 43 21.29 8.35 3.33
N VAL A 44 20.65 8.68 4.46
CA VAL A 44 19.33 9.34 4.50
C VAL A 44 19.32 10.67 3.75
N GLY A 45 20.44 11.39 3.71
CA GLY A 45 20.58 12.63 2.93
C GLY A 45 20.30 12.49 1.44
N LEU A 46 20.39 11.26 0.87
CA LEU A 46 20.01 11.01 -0.51
C LEU A 46 18.51 11.20 -0.81
N CYS A 47 17.67 11.32 0.22
CA CYS A 47 16.28 11.75 0.03
C CYS A 47 16.22 13.13 -0.65
N TYR A 48 17.17 14.05 -0.37
CA TYR A 48 17.23 15.35 -1.05
C TYR A 48 17.61 15.24 -2.53
N ASP A 49 18.36 14.20 -2.90
CA ASP A 49 18.76 13.95 -4.28
C ASP A 49 17.67 13.22 -5.08
N TYR A 50 16.94 12.31 -4.44
CA TYR A 50 16.01 11.40 -5.12
C TYR A 50 14.52 11.69 -4.90
N TYR A 51 14.13 12.64 -4.04
CA TYR A 51 12.75 13.12 -3.95
C TYR A 51 12.65 14.55 -4.48
N SER A 52 11.54 14.92 -5.10
CA SER A 52 11.28 16.30 -5.44
C SER A 52 11.00 17.14 -4.18
N GLU A 53 11.26 18.46 -4.27
CA GLU A 53 11.06 19.38 -3.13
C GLU A 53 9.61 19.42 -2.64
N ASP A 54 8.67 19.10 -3.51
CA ASP A 54 7.23 19.12 -3.29
C ASP A 54 6.56 17.73 -3.41
N CYS A 55 7.35 16.64 -3.41
CA CYS A 55 6.84 15.27 -3.55
C CYS A 55 5.74 14.97 -2.53
N PRO A 56 4.48 14.75 -2.94
CA PRO A 56 3.46 14.27 -2.04
C PRO A 56 3.65 12.78 -1.75
N VAL A 57 3.58 12.41 -0.48
CA VAL A 57 3.58 11.02 -0.02
C VAL A 57 2.27 10.75 0.70
N TYR A 58 1.43 9.91 0.09
CA TYR A 58 0.11 9.54 0.59
C TYR A 58 0.18 8.26 1.40
N THR A 59 -0.29 8.31 2.64
CA THR A 59 -0.55 7.14 3.48
C THR A 59 -1.91 7.28 4.15
N LEU A 60 -2.50 6.22 4.68
CA LEU A 60 -3.70 6.34 5.51
C LEU A 60 -3.41 6.86 6.93
N ALA A 61 -2.17 6.79 7.39
CA ALA A 61 -1.75 7.31 8.68
C ALA A 61 -1.40 8.80 8.66
N GLY A 62 -1.22 9.40 7.46
CA GLY A 62 -0.90 10.82 7.32
C GLY A 62 -0.46 11.19 5.90
N TYR A 63 -0.19 12.46 5.72
CA TYR A 63 0.32 13.05 4.48
C TYR A 63 1.67 13.70 4.77
N THR A 64 2.62 13.47 3.87
CA THR A 64 3.97 14.05 3.95
C THR A 64 4.25 14.79 2.65
N GLN A 65 4.92 15.93 2.72
CA GLN A 65 5.24 16.71 1.53
C GLN A 65 6.72 17.10 1.45
N GLY A 66 7.35 16.65 0.37
CA GLY A 66 8.69 17.06 -0.01
C GLY A 66 9.83 16.29 0.66
N ALA A 67 11.00 16.41 0.06
CA ALA A 67 12.21 15.71 0.46
C ALA A 67 12.60 15.93 1.94
N GLU A 68 12.34 17.14 2.49
CA GLU A 68 12.65 17.47 3.89
C GLU A 68 11.83 16.61 4.86
N GLU A 69 10.50 16.54 4.69
CA GLU A 69 9.64 15.75 5.57
C GLU A 69 9.90 14.25 5.40
N VAL A 70 10.15 13.79 4.16
CA VAL A 70 10.55 12.41 3.89
C VAL A 70 11.84 12.06 4.64
N THR A 71 12.85 12.95 4.60
CA THR A 71 14.11 12.77 5.33
C THR A 71 13.88 12.67 6.84
N GLN A 72 13.07 13.57 7.41
CA GLN A 72 12.75 13.55 8.84
C GLN A 72 12.00 12.29 9.25
N ASN A 73 11.02 11.84 8.46
CA ASN A 73 10.27 10.61 8.73
C ASN A 73 11.17 9.37 8.64
N THR A 74 12.08 9.33 7.66
CA THR A 74 13.08 8.27 7.54
C THR A 74 13.99 8.22 8.77
N MET A 75 14.48 9.37 9.25
CA MET A 75 15.30 9.46 10.47
C MET A 75 14.55 8.96 11.71
N ARG A 76 13.26 9.35 11.87
CA ARG A 76 12.45 8.87 13.01
C ARG A 76 12.27 7.35 12.97
N THR A 77 11.98 6.80 11.77
CA THR A 77 11.85 5.34 11.59
C THR A 77 13.15 4.62 11.92
N LEU A 78 14.28 5.11 11.44
CA LEU A 78 15.59 4.51 11.71
C LEU A 78 16.03 4.66 13.19
N ALA A 79 15.57 5.68 13.89
CA ALA A 79 15.81 5.80 15.32
C ALA A 79 15.10 4.69 16.12
N GLY A 80 13.89 4.32 15.74
CA GLY A 80 13.15 3.20 16.35
C GLY A 80 13.64 1.83 15.89
N PHE A 81 14.08 1.72 14.63
CA PHE A 81 14.42 0.47 13.95
C PHE A 81 15.74 0.59 13.17
N PRO A 82 16.88 0.70 13.86
CA PRO A 82 18.17 1.02 13.23
C PRO A 82 18.73 -0.11 12.34
N ASP A 83 18.29 -1.34 12.54
CA ASP A 83 18.69 -2.54 11.78
C ASP A 83 17.71 -2.87 10.62
N ARG A 84 16.74 -2.00 10.37
CA ARG A 84 15.72 -2.23 9.35
C ARG A 84 16.34 -2.53 7.99
N THR A 85 15.85 -3.63 7.36
CA THR A 85 16.15 -4.03 5.99
C THR A 85 14.88 -4.02 5.14
N LEU A 86 15.02 -3.69 3.86
CA LEU A 86 13.93 -3.64 2.89
C LEU A 86 14.23 -4.63 1.75
N HIS A 87 13.76 -5.85 1.93
CA HIS A 87 13.94 -6.90 0.92
C HIS A 87 12.86 -6.78 -0.15
N ALA A 88 13.27 -6.57 -1.39
CA ALA A 88 12.34 -6.54 -2.51
C ALA A 88 11.87 -7.95 -2.83
N ASP A 89 10.58 -8.22 -2.62
CA ASP A 89 9.96 -9.46 -3.05
C ASP A 89 9.61 -9.39 -4.54
N ASN A 90 9.11 -8.22 -4.99
CA ASN A 90 8.79 -7.99 -6.39
C ASN A 90 8.71 -6.50 -6.73
N ILE A 91 8.97 -6.13 -7.99
CA ILE A 91 8.73 -4.79 -8.54
C ILE A 91 7.98 -4.94 -9.87
N VAL A 92 6.76 -4.41 -9.91
CA VAL A 92 5.99 -4.26 -11.15
C VAL A 92 6.00 -2.79 -11.53
N TRP A 93 6.24 -2.50 -12.81
CA TRP A 93 6.41 -1.12 -13.26
C TRP A 93 5.74 -0.85 -14.62
N GLY A 94 5.48 0.43 -14.89
CA GLY A 94 4.93 0.92 -16.15
C GLY A 94 5.27 2.38 -16.38
N GLY A 95 4.71 2.96 -17.43
CA GLY A 95 5.01 4.34 -17.82
C GLY A 95 6.30 4.46 -18.64
N ASP A 96 6.75 5.68 -18.83
CA ASP A 96 7.91 6.01 -19.67
C ASP A 96 8.60 7.32 -19.21
N ALA A 97 9.65 7.72 -19.93
CA ALA A 97 10.39 8.94 -19.60
C ALA A 97 9.59 10.24 -19.78
N GLU A 98 8.55 10.24 -20.61
CA GLU A 98 7.73 11.43 -20.87
C GLU A 98 6.68 11.63 -19.78
N THR A 99 5.96 10.56 -19.43
CA THR A 99 4.86 10.58 -18.45
C THR A 99 5.32 10.33 -17.02
N GLY A 100 6.50 9.75 -16.84
CA GLY A 100 7.06 9.25 -15.58
C GLY A 100 6.94 7.74 -15.49
N TYR A 101 7.90 7.11 -14.81
CA TYR A 101 7.89 5.69 -14.52
C TYR A 101 7.16 5.44 -13.20
N HIS A 102 6.16 4.59 -13.22
CA HIS A 102 5.48 4.08 -12.03
C HIS A 102 6.14 2.77 -11.60
N SER A 103 6.46 2.65 -10.32
CA SER A 103 6.97 1.41 -9.75
C SER A 103 6.15 1.01 -8.54
N SER A 104 5.57 -0.18 -8.57
CA SER A 104 4.96 -0.86 -7.43
C SER A 104 6.01 -1.78 -6.81
N HIS A 105 6.60 -1.39 -5.70
CA HIS A 105 7.66 -2.09 -5.01
C HIS A 105 7.09 -2.84 -3.81
N LEU A 106 6.87 -4.15 -3.95
CA LEU A 106 6.49 -5.04 -2.85
C LEU A 106 7.73 -5.39 -2.04
N ILE A 107 7.69 -5.06 -0.76
CA ILE A 107 8.79 -5.13 0.18
C ILE A 107 8.41 -6.01 1.36
N CYS A 108 9.27 -6.99 1.69
CA CYS A 108 9.31 -7.62 2.99
C CYS A 108 10.35 -6.89 3.86
N THR A 109 9.90 -6.17 4.88
CA THR A 109 10.81 -5.45 5.76
C THR A 109 10.98 -6.18 7.09
N ASN A 110 12.24 -6.37 7.50
CA ASN A 110 12.60 -6.96 8.79
C ASN A 110 13.25 -5.88 9.65
N MET A 111 12.92 -5.86 10.95
CA MET A 111 13.41 -4.84 11.88
C MET A 111 13.35 -5.31 13.32
N THR A 112 14.17 -4.69 14.19
CA THR A 112 14.10 -4.85 15.65
C THR A 112 13.79 -3.49 16.28
N ASN A 113 12.82 -3.43 17.18
CA ASN A 113 12.46 -2.20 17.88
C ASN A 113 13.50 -1.90 18.98
N LEU A 114 14.59 -1.23 18.61
CA LEU A 114 15.73 -0.90 19.48
C LEU A 114 15.68 0.53 20.02
N GLY A 115 14.78 1.37 19.55
CA GLY A 115 14.57 2.74 20.02
C GLY A 115 13.09 3.07 20.16
N PRO A 116 12.75 4.23 20.74
CA PRO A 116 11.38 4.70 20.80
C PRO A 116 10.77 4.84 19.40
N SER A 117 9.52 4.46 19.27
CA SER A 117 8.76 4.53 18.02
C SER A 117 7.36 5.11 18.24
N GLU A 118 6.55 5.17 17.22
CA GLU A 118 5.14 5.57 17.34
C GLU A 118 4.32 4.61 18.22
N PHE A 119 4.80 3.39 18.45
CA PHE A 119 4.19 2.37 19.31
C PHE A 119 4.69 2.43 20.78
N GLY A 120 5.53 3.38 21.14
CA GLY A 120 6.05 3.57 22.50
C GLY A 120 7.54 3.33 22.63
N ASP A 121 7.96 2.94 23.83
CA ASP A 121 9.37 2.66 24.17
C ASP A 121 9.91 1.43 23.44
N ALA A 122 11.24 1.33 23.33
CA ALA A 122 11.91 0.20 22.74
C ALA A 122 11.55 -1.12 23.45
N THR A 123 11.04 -2.09 22.70
CA THR A 123 10.64 -3.40 23.24
C THR A 123 11.71 -4.47 23.05
N GLY A 124 12.65 -4.27 22.12
CA GLY A 124 13.59 -5.30 21.66
C GLY A 124 12.93 -6.38 20.77
N ALA A 125 11.65 -6.26 20.47
CA ALA A 125 10.94 -7.21 19.65
C ALA A 125 11.38 -7.12 18.19
N GLN A 126 11.49 -8.28 17.55
CA GLN A 126 11.67 -8.41 16.10
C GLN A 126 10.33 -8.40 15.40
N ALA A 127 10.26 -7.73 14.27
CA ALA A 127 9.07 -7.66 13.44
C ALA A 127 9.40 -7.83 11.96
N GLN A 128 8.45 -8.42 11.24
CA GLN A 128 8.46 -8.55 9.79
C GLN A 128 7.09 -8.15 9.27
N ILE A 129 7.04 -7.21 8.33
CA ILE A 129 5.79 -6.77 7.71
C ILE A 129 5.94 -6.60 6.20
N GLN A 130 4.81 -6.62 5.50
CA GLN A 130 4.73 -6.26 4.09
C GLN A 130 4.48 -4.76 3.93
N VAL A 131 5.06 -4.21 2.88
CA VAL A 131 4.91 -2.81 2.47
C VAL A 131 4.84 -2.79 0.95
N ILE A 132 3.99 -1.95 0.37
CA ILE A 132 4.12 -1.58 -1.04
C ILE A 132 4.37 -0.08 -1.12
N ALA A 133 5.46 0.29 -1.79
CA ALA A 133 5.78 1.66 -2.13
C ALA A 133 5.52 1.85 -3.64
N HIS A 134 4.49 2.61 -3.97
CA HIS A 134 4.20 3.00 -5.34
C HIS A 134 4.76 4.38 -5.60
N CYS A 135 5.85 4.45 -6.37
CA CYS A 135 6.53 5.69 -6.70
C CYS A 135 6.30 6.09 -8.15
N VAL A 136 6.09 7.37 -8.40
CA VAL A 136 6.20 7.97 -9.74
C VAL A 136 7.56 8.63 -9.84
N CYS A 137 8.40 8.14 -10.77
CA CYS A 137 9.79 8.56 -10.92
C CYS A 137 9.99 9.26 -12.26
N LYS A 138 10.52 10.48 -12.23
CA LYS A 138 10.81 11.29 -13.42
C LYS A 138 12.04 12.16 -13.19
N ASP A 139 12.89 12.28 -14.20
CA ASP A 139 14.07 13.15 -14.16
C ASP A 139 14.92 12.92 -12.90
N ASN A 140 15.21 11.65 -12.62
CA ASN A 140 16.02 11.17 -11.48
C ASN A 140 15.39 11.42 -10.10
N LYS A 141 14.09 11.73 -10.02
CA LYS A 141 13.39 12.02 -8.76
C LYS A 141 12.09 11.23 -8.63
N ILE A 142 11.77 10.88 -7.40
CA ILE A 142 10.42 10.48 -7.01
C ILE A 142 9.61 11.77 -6.89
N ILE A 143 8.57 11.92 -7.70
CA ILE A 143 7.73 13.11 -7.78
C ILE A 143 6.38 12.93 -7.11
N GLU A 144 6.00 11.68 -6.83
CA GLU A 144 4.78 11.30 -6.11
C GLU A 144 4.95 9.90 -5.53
N GLU A 145 4.43 9.64 -4.34
CA GLU A 145 4.50 8.33 -3.69
C GLU A 145 3.19 8.00 -2.97
N TRP A 146 2.73 6.74 -3.11
CA TRP A 146 1.71 6.12 -2.26
C TRP A 146 2.37 4.98 -1.49
N LEU A 147 2.26 5.04 -0.18
CA LEU A 147 2.94 4.10 0.70
C LEU A 147 1.93 3.38 1.59
N VAL A 148 1.77 2.10 1.35
CA VAL A 148 0.90 1.23 2.15
C VAL A 148 1.74 0.26 2.97
N ARG A 149 1.43 0.16 4.27
CA ARG A 149 2.19 -0.64 5.23
C ARG A 149 1.24 -1.47 6.10
N ASP A 150 1.64 -2.67 6.43
CA ASP A 150 0.94 -3.50 7.41
C ASP A 150 1.31 -3.06 8.85
N ASN A 151 0.86 -1.86 9.24
CA ASN A 151 1.12 -1.33 10.58
C ASN A 151 0.36 -2.10 11.67
N TYR A 152 -0.74 -2.79 11.34
CA TYR A 152 -1.47 -3.61 12.30
C TYR A 152 -0.63 -4.79 12.75
N SER A 153 -0.04 -5.54 11.83
CA SER A 153 0.89 -6.63 12.17
C SER A 153 2.12 -6.12 12.90
N LEU A 154 2.63 -4.93 12.55
CA LEU A 154 3.74 -4.31 13.28
C LEU A 154 3.36 -4.06 14.74
N ALA A 155 2.22 -3.42 15.01
CA ALA A 155 1.74 -3.14 16.36
C ALA A 155 1.68 -4.43 17.21
N ILE A 156 1.06 -5.49 16.69
CA ILE A 156 0.95 -6.78 17.39
C ILE A 156 2.33 -7.39 17.69
N GLN A 157 3.24 -7.40 16.71
CA GLN A 157 4.57 -7.99 16.88
C GLN A 157 5.42 -7.21 17.89
N LEU A 158 5.16 -5.91 18.05
CA LEU A 158 5.81 -5.08 19.08
C LEU A 158 5.14 -5.21 20.46
N GLY A 159 4.01 -5.93 20.57
CA GLY A 159 3.26 -6.11 21.81
C GLY A 159 2.30 -4.98 22.15
N ALA A 160 2.02 -4.09 21.20
CA ALA A 160 1.00 -3.05 21.36
C ALA A 160 -0.41 -3.62 21.12
N ASP A 161 -1.41 -3.07 21.82
CA ASP A 161 -2.82 -3.33 21.50
C ASP A 161 -3.27 -2.42 20.34
N PRO A 162 -3.64 -2.97 19.16
CA PRO A 162 -4.04 -2.15 18.03
C PRO A 162 -5.27 -1.28 18.28
N LEU A 163 -6.21 -1.72 19.12
CA LEU A 163 -7.41 -0.94 19.44
C LEU A 163 -7.09 0.21 20.40
N GLU A 164 -6.26 -0.02 21.41
CA GLU A 164 -5.77 1.02 22.31
C GLU A 164 -4.97 2.07 21.54
N TYR A 165 -4.04 1.64 20.69
CA TYR A 165 -3.28 2.53 19.82
C TYR A 165 -4.20 3.35 18.90
N ALA A 166 -5.14 2.69 18.22
CA ALA A 166 -6.09 3.38 17.32
C ALA A 166 -6.91 4.43 18.05
N ARG A 167 -7.35 4.16 19.29
CA ARG A 167 -8.10 5.09 20.13
C ARG A 167 -7.26 6.29 20.54
N GLU A 168 -5.99 6.08 20.91
CA GLU A 168 -5.06 7.17 21.20
C GLU A 168 -4.81 8.06 19.99
N GLN A 169 -4.58 7.47 18.81
CA GLN A 169 -4.42 8.23 17.56
C GLN A 169 -5.70 8.96 17.17
N ALA A 170 -6.86 8.36 17.39
CA ALA A 170 -8.16 8.98 17.11
C ALA A 170 -8.41 10.24 17.95
N ALA A 171 -7.88 10.29 19.18
CA ALA A 171 -7.99 11.46 20.05
C ALA A 171 -7.09 12.64 19.62
N ARG A 172 -6.09 12.40 18.77
CA ARG A 172 -5.20 13.45 18.25
C ARG A 172 -5.84 14.17 17.06
N PRO A 173 -5.55 15.47 16.85
CA PRO A 173 -5.92 16.16 15.60
C PRO A 173 -5.32 15.43 14.40
N LEU A 174 -6.05 15.38 13.28
CA LEU A 174 -5.59 14.72 12.05
C LEU A 174 -4.29 15.35 11.53
N ASP A 175 -4.34 16.66 11.30
CA ASP A 175 -3.17 17.45 10.93
C ASP A 175 -3.44 18.94 11.18
N PRO A 176 -2.42 19.75 11.52
CA PRO A 176 -2.59 21.17 11.75
C PRO A 176 -2.95 21.98 10.50
N SER A 177 -2.54 21.51 9.30
CA SER A 177 -2.80 22.18 8.02
C SER A 177 -4.21 21.91 7.49
N GLY A 178 -4.82 20.82 7.89
CA GLY A 178 -6.09 20.32 7.35
C GLY A 178 -5.96 19.65 5.96
N THR A 179 -4.77 19.57 5.40
CA THR A 179 -4.51 19.01 4.05
C THR A 179 -4.90 17.54 4.00
N PHE A 180 -4.48 16.77 4.98
CA PHE A 180 -4.79 15.34 5.06
C PHE A 180 -6.29 15.10 5.27
N ALA A 181 -6.93 15.86 6.16
CA ALA A 181 -8.38 15.77 6.38
C ALA A 181 -9.18 16.09 5.11
N GLN A 182 -8.75 17.11 4.36
CA GLN A 182 -9.38 17.48 3.10
C GLN A 182 -9.18 16.39 2.03
N TRP A 183 -7.97 15.82 1.94
CA TRP A 183 -7.68 14.72 1.03
C TRP A 183 -8.55 13.50 1.33
N LEU A 184 -8.61 13.04 2.58
CA LEU A 184 -9.48 11.92 3.00
C LEU A 184 -10.93 12.15 2.58
N LYS A 185 -11.46 13.36 2.80
CA LYS A 185 -12.83 13.71 2.46
C LYS A 185 -13.05 13.69 0.95
N SER A 186 -12.18 14.34 0.18
CA SER A 186 -12.32 14.40 -1.28
C SER A 186 -12.21 13.03 -1.93
N GLU A 187 -11.30 12.18 -1.46
CA GLU A 187 -11.16 10.81 -1.94
C GLU A 187 -12.38 9.95 -1.58
N HIS A 188 -12.88 10.07 -0.35
CA HIS A 188 -14.11 9.36 0.03
C HIS A 188 -15.30 9.76 -0.86
N GLU A 189 -15.49 11.05 -1.12
CA GLU A 189 -16.54 11.55 -2.01
C GLU A 189 -16.35 11.02 -3.43
N ARG A 190 -15.13 11.12 -4.00
CA ARG A 190 -14.78 10.64 -5.34
C ARG A 190 -15.09 9.17 -5.55
N VAL A 191 -14.65 8.33 -4.61
CA VAL A 191 -14.79 6.87 -4.70
C VAL A 191 -16.23 6.44 -4.47
N SER A 192 -16.96 7.06 -3.53
CA SER A 192 -18.36 6.76 -3.26
C SER A 192 -19.27 6.99 -4.48
N MET A 193 -18.85 7.82 -5.44
CA MET A 193 -19.59 8.11 -6.67
C MET A 193 -19.37 7.05 -7.78
N GLN A 194 -18.52 6.05 -7.57
CA GLN A 194 -18.28 5.01 -8.57
C GLN A 194 -19.57 4.27 -8.95
N ALA A 195 -19.74 3.99 -10.25
CA ALA A 195 -20.92 3.32 -10.78
C ALA A 195 -21.09 1.90 -10.21
N ARG A 196 -22.35 1.42 -10.19
CA ARG A 196 -22.70 0.04 -9.78
C ARG A 196 -22.87 -0.89 -10.98
N GLU A 197 -22.49 -0.46 -12.16
CA GLU A 197 -22.68 -1.23 -13.38
C GLU A 197 -21.67 -2.37 -13.47
N LYS A 198 -22.15 -3.51 -13.96
CA LYS A 198 -21.27 -4.64 -14.27
C LYS A 198 -20.43 -4.31 -15.50
N ILE A 199 -19.11 -4.46 -15.35
CA ILE A 199 -18.14 -4.25 -16.41
C ILE A 199 -18.01 -5.55 -17.22
N THR A 200 -18.03 -5.46 -18.55
CA THR A 200 -17.71 -6.60 -19.41
C THR A 200 -16.22 -6.90 -19.34
N TYR A 201 -15.88 -8.15 -19.10
CA TYR A 201 -14.48 -8.56 -19.08
C TYR A 201 -13.86 -8.45 -20.47
N PRO A 202 -12.67 -7.89 -20.61
CA PRO A 202 -11.90 -8.03 -21.84
C PRO A 202 -11.51 -9.50 -22.04
N PRO A 203 -11.16 -9.92 -23.26
CA PRO A 203 -10.61 -11.26 -23.49
C PRO A 203 -9.35 -11.47 -22.61
N VAL A 204 -9.29 -12.60 -21.94
CA VAL A 204 -8.12 -12.99 -21.15
C VAL A 204 -6.90 -13.08 -22.08
N ALA A 205 -5.74 -12.61 -21.61
CA ALA A 205 -4.48 -12.53 -22.35
C ALA A 205 -4.33 -11.38 -23.37
N GLU A 206 -5.36 -10.59 -23.65
CA GLU A 206 -5.20 -9.37 -24.44
C GLU A 206 -4.80 -8.16 -23.60
N ASP A 207 -5.31 -8.07 -22.34
CA ASP A 207 -5.04 -6.96 -21.45
C ASP A 207 -5.32 -7.38 -19.98
N ASN A 208 -4.29 -7.88 -19.31
CA ASN A 208 -4.40 -8.35 -17.91
C ASN A 208 -4.76 -7.23 -16.93
N GLU A 209 -4.29 -6.00 -17.18
CA GLU A 209 -4.59 -4.86 -16.32
C GLU A 209 -6.07 -4.50 -16.35
N LYS A 210 -6.65 -4.40 -17.55
CA LYS A 210 -8.10 -4.18 -17.70
C LYS A 210 -8.93 -5.33 -17.18
N TYR A 211 -8.43 -6.58 -17.32
CA TYR A 211 -9.13 -7.75 -16.79
C TYR A 211 -9.22 -7.70 -15.26
N ILE A 212 -8.12 -7.47 -14.58
CA ILE A 212 -8.08 -7.31 -13.11
C ILE A 212 -8.94 -6.13 -12.66
N SER A 213 -8.80 -4.96 -13.31
CA SER A 213 -9.58 -3.76 -12.98
C SER A 213 -11.10 -4.00 -13.14
N ALA A 214 -11.51 -4.70 -14.20
CA ALA A 214 -12.91 -5.08 -14.41
C ALA A 214 -13.41 -6.05 -13.33
N ALA A 215 -12.57 -7.02 -12.93
CA ALA A 215 -12.90 -7.98 -11.88
C ALA A 215 -13.10 -7.28 -10.53
N LEU A 216 -12.18 -6.39 -10.15
CA LEU A 216 -12.31 -5.59 -8.93
C LEU A 216 -13.58 -4.72 -8.96
N GLY A 217 -13.84 -4.02 -10.07
CA GLY A 217 -15.06 -3.24 -10.25
C GLY A 217 -16.33 -4.10 -10.14
N ASN A 218 -16.34 -5.30 -10.71
CA ASN A 218 -17.47 -6.21 -10.62
C ASN A 218 -17.69 -6.74 -9.20
N ILE A 219 -16.63 -7.21 -8.53
CA ILE A 219 -16.70 -7.73 -7.15
C ILE A 219 -17.14 -6.62 -6.20
N TRP A 220 -16.45 -5.48 -6.22
CA TRP A 220 -16.66 -4.39 -5.26
C TRP A 220 -17.88 -3.52 -5.60
N ASN A 221 -17.98 -3.00 -6.84
CA ASN A 221 -19.02 -2.00 -7.17
C ASN A 221 -20.33 -2.65 -7.57
N ALA A 222 -20.29 -3.74 -8.35
CA ALA A 222 -21.48 -4.47 -8.82
C ALA A 222 -21.90 -5.63 -7.89
N ARG A 223 -21.12 -5.95 -6.84
CA ARG A 223 -21.40 -7.06 -5.88
C ARG A 223 -21.40 -8.44 -6.52
N MET A 224 -20.64 -8.64 -7.60
CA MET A 224 -20.52 -9.92 -8.27
C MET A 224 -19.50 -10.83 -7.58
N LEU A 225 -19.72 -11.16 -6.30
CA LEU A 225 -18.79 -11.96 -5.48
C LEU A 225 -18.46 -13.32 -6.09
N GLY A 226 -19.40 -13.91 -6.86
CA GLY A 226 -19.16 -15.14 -7.62
C GLY A 226 -18.08 -15.01 -8.68
N ASP A 227 -17.75 -13.79 -9.11
CA ASP A 227 -16.71 -13.52 -10.11
C ASP A 227 -15.30 -13.79 -9.56
N CYS A 228 -15.11 -13.98 -8.23
CA CYS A 228 -13.87 -14.49 -7.66
C CYS A 228 -13.44 -15.82 -8.33
N ARG A 229 -14.39 -16.72 -8.64
CA ARG A 229 -14.08 -17.98 -9.34
C ARG A 229 -13.67 -17.79 -10.80
N LEU A 230 -13.99 -16.64 -11.40
CA LEU A 230 -13.50 -16.29 -12.74
C LEU A 230 -12.08 -15.74 -12.65
N LEU A 231 -11.82 -14.92 -11.63
CA LEU A 231 -10.56 -14.22 -11.40
C LEU A 231 -9.44 -15.16 -10.90
N TYR A 232 -9.72 -15.97 -9.89
CA TYR A 232 -8.69 -16.78 -9.21
C TYR A 232 -8.68 -18.24 -9.70
N THR A 233 -7.50 -18.87 -9.59
CA THR A 233 -7.39 -20.32 -9.68
C THR A 233 -8.03 -20.98 -8.45
N GLU A 234 -8.37 -22.26 -8.55
CA GLU A 234 -8.98 -23.00 -7.43
C GLU A 234 -8.09 -22.97 -6.16
N ASN A 235 -6.77 -23.09 -6.35
CA ASN A 235 -5.76 -23.12 -5.29
C ASN A 235 -5.00 -21.79 -5.14
N ALA A 236 -5.58 -20.67 -5.56
CA ALA A 236 -4.96 -19.37 -5.42
C ALA A 236 -4.67 -19.06 -3.95
N ARG A 237 -3.64 -18.23 -3.71
CA ARG A 237 -3.30 -17.71 -2.39
C ARG A 237 -3.41 -16.18 -2.38
N LEU A 238 -4.06 -15.66 -1.36
CA LEU A 238 -4.08 -14.25 -1.03
C LEU A 238 -3.29 -14.00 0.26
N HIS A 239 -2.21 -13.25 0.16
CA HIS A 239 -1.46 -12.70 1.28
C HIS A 239 -2.06 -11.34 1.64
N ALA A 240 -2.91 -11.29 2.65
CA ALA A 240 -3.57 -10.07 3.09
C ALA A 240 -2.89 -9.47 4.32
N SER A 241 -2.79 -8.13 4.36
CA SER A 241 -2.33 -7.43 5.55
C SER A 241 -3.11 -7.80 6.80
N ALA A 242 -2.42 -7.83 7.93
CA ALA A 242 -2.99 -8.05 9.27
C ALA A 242 -3.67 -9.42 9.49
N ARG A 243 -3.51 -10.35 8.56
CA ARG A 243 -4.23 -11.63 8.57
C ARG A 243 -3.34 -12.77 8.15
N ASP A 244 -3.79 -13.99 8.48
CA ASP A 244 -3.25 -15.20 7.88
C ASP A 244 -3.57 -15.25 6.37
N ASP A 245 -2.78 -15.99 5.63
CA ASP A 245 -3.02 -16.23 4.21
C ASP A 245 -4.39 -16.88 3.98
N TYR A 246 -5.04 -16.49 2.90
CA TYR A 246 -6.28 -17.10 2.43
C TYR A 246 -5.95 -18.08 1.30
N ASP A 247 -5.95 -19.37 1.63
CA ASP A 247 -5.68 -20.46 0.68
C ASP A 247 -6.97 -20.92 -0.01
N GLY A 248 -6.97 -20.86 -1.34
CA GLY A 248 -8.07 -21.27 -2.22
C GLY A 248 -9.13 -20.21 -2.45
N VAL A 249 -9.76 -20.27 -3.62
CA VAL A 249 -10.74 -19.27 -4.09
C VAL A 249 -11.93 -19.07 -3.14
N GLU A 250 -12.33 -20.11 -2.40
CA GLU A 250 -13.43 -20.03 -1.43
C GLU A 250 -13.06 -19.14 -0.24
N ARG A 251 -11.83 -19.30 0.29
CA ARG A 251 -11.33 -18.48 1.39
C ARG A 251 -11.09 -17.03 0.94
N ILE A 252 -10.59 -16.83 -0.28
CA ILE A 252 -10.44 -15.51 -0.88
C ILE A 252 -11.82 -14.85 -1.07
N SER A 253 -12.81 -15.59 -1.54
CA SER A 253 -14.19 -15.09 -1.65
C SER A 253 -14.76 -14.69 -0.28
N GLN A 254 -14.43 -15.44 0.77
CA GLN A 254 -14.83 -15.09 2.13
C GLN A 254 -14.21 -13.75 2.59
N PHE A 255 -12.94 -13.48 2.29
CA PHE A 255 -12.31 -12.20 2.57
C PHE A 255 -13.11 -11.02 1.97
N TYR A 256 -13.48 -11.10 0.69
CA TYR A 256 -14.31 -10.07 0.05
C TYR A 256 -15.69 -9.95 0.68
N MET A 257 -16.30 -11.06 1.11
CA MET A 257 -17.59 -11.04 1.82
C MET A 257 -17.48 -10.36 3.19
N GLU A 258 -16.40 -10.59 3.92
CA GLU A 258 -16.15 -9.97 5.23
C GLU A 258 -15.93 -8.46 5.10
N MET A 259 -15.13 -8.03 4.12
CA MET A 259 -14.92 -6.61 3.82
C MET A 259 -16.24 -5.92 3.44
N LEU A 260 -16.99 -6.49 2.49
CA LEU A 260 -18.28 -5.95 2.06
C LEU A 260 -19.38 -6.12 3.13
N GLY A 261 -19.28 -7.13 3.98
CA GLY A 261 -20.15 -7.29 5.15
C GLY A 261 -19.92 -6.22 6.23
N SER A 262 -18.72 -5.64 6.27
CA SER A 262 -18.40 -4.52 7.18
C SER A 262 -18.78 -3.18 6.60
N MET A 263 -18.68 -3.04 5.27
CA MET A 263 -19.01 -1.83 4.51
C MET A 263 -19.92 -2.20 3.31
N PRO A 264 -21.23 -2.46 3.53
CA PRO A 264 -22.13 -2.93 2.46
C PRO A 264 -22.31 -1.94 1.30
N ASP A 265 -22.06 -0.66 1.53
CA ASP A 265 -22.11 0.41 0.55
C ASP A 265 -20.76 0.66 -0.15
N ALA A 266 -19.70 -0.03 0.25
CA ALA A 266 -18.33 0.22 -0.23
C ALA A 266 -18.24 0.23 -1.76
N LYS A 267 -17.36 1.09 -2.26
CA LYS A 267 -16.97 1.23 -3.65
C LYS A 267 -15.46 1.18 -3.76
N ILE A 268 -14.96 0.68 -4.88
CA ILE A 268 -13.55 0.72 -5.25
C ILE A 268 -13.33 1.62 -6.46
N SER A 269 -12.24 2.37 -6.44
CA SER A 269 -11.64 3.01 -7.61
C SER A 269 -10.27 2.39 -7.85
N VAL A 270 -10.03 1.89 -9.05
CA VAL A 270 -8.69 1.52 -9.51
C VAL A 270 -8.06 2.77 -10.09
N ASP A 271 -7.00 3.25 -9.46
CA ASP A 271 -6.40 4.54 -9.80
C ASP A 271 -5.17 4.40 -10.71
N TYR A 272 -4.51 3.26 -10.66
CA TYR A 272 -3.41 2.92 -11.55
C TYR A 272 -3.24 1.41 -11.66
N SER A 273 -2.81 0.94 -12.84
CA SER A 273 -2.36 -0.43 -13.05
C SER A 273 -1.20 -0.48 -14.01
N CYS A 274 -0.33 -1.45 -13.83
CA CYS A 274 0.76 -1.79 -14.73
C CYS A 274 1.06 -3.28 -14.68
N SER A 275 1.76 -3.79 -15.69
CA SER A 275 2.05 -5.23 -15.78
C SER A 275 3.41 -5.51 -16.39
N ASN A 276 4.02 -6.63 -15.98
CA ASN A 276 5.27 -7.13 -16.52
C ASN A 276 5.24 -8.65 -16.64
N SER A 277 5.83 -9.15 -17.74
CA SER A 277 6.13 -10.58 -17.90
C SER A 277 7.42 -10.93 -17.17
N MET A 278 7.37 -11.90 -16.29
CA MET A 278 8.52 -12.43 -15.54
C MET A 278 8.62 -13.94 -15.71
N LEU A 279 9.69 -14.55 -15.18
CA LEU A 279 9.92 -16.00 -15.31
C LEU A 279 8.79 -16.86 -14.76
N GLU A 280 8.12 -16.39 -13.72
CA GLU A 280 7.09 -17.15 -12.98
C GLU A 280 5.67 -16.85 -13.42
N GLY A 281 5.47 -16.00 -14.42
CA GLY A 281 4.16 -15.61 -14.96
C GLY A 281 4.06 -14.13 -15.29
N GLU A 282 2.83 -13.70 -15.54
CA GLU A 282 2.50 -12.29 -15.73
C GLU A 282 2.17 -11.67 -14.37
N TYR A 283 2.79 -10.54 -14.08
CA TYR A 283 2.52 -9.80 -12.85
C TYR A 283 1.78 -8.51 -13.16
N VAL A 284 0.72 -8.24 -12.39
CA VAL A 284 -0.06 -7.00 -12.48
C VAL A 284 -0.04 -6.32 -11.12
N ALA A 285 0.34 -5.06 -11.07
CA ALA A 285 0.16 -4.22 -9.90
C ALA A 285 -1.06 -3.32 -10.07
N VAL A 286 -1.84 -3.16 -9.01
CA VAL A 286 -3.05 -2.32 -9.01
C VAL A 286 -3.08 -1.49 -7.74
N ARG A 287 -3.01 -0.17 -7.89
CA ARG A 287 -3.27 0.77 -6.81
C ARG A 287 -4.76 1.13 -6.80
N TRP A 288 -5.37 1.04 -5.64
CA TRP A 288 -6.80 1.22 -5.48
C TRP A 288 -7.16 1.98 -4.20
N VAL A 289 -8.33 2.59 -4.23
CA VAL A 289 -8.95 3.22 -3.07
C VAL A 289 -10.35 2.68 -2.89
N ILE A 290 -10.70 2.30 -1.67
CA ILE A 290 -12.04 1.88 -1.27
C ILE A 290 -12.64 2.93 -0.35
N ALA A 291 -13.91 3.29 -0.57
CA ALA A 291 -14.69 4.14 0.32
C ALA A 291 -16.02 3.48 0.65
N GLY A 292 -16.45 3.60 1.90
CA GLY A 292 -17.73 3.06 2.37
C GLY A 292 -18.01 3.47 3.80
N THR A 293 -19.13 2.97 4.35
CA THR A 293 -19.56 3.23 5.72
C THR A 293 -19.43 1.97 6.56
N HIS A 294 -18.77 2.04 7.71
CA HIS A 294 -18.73 0.93 8.67
C HIS A 294 -20.09 0.71 9.31
N SER A 295 -20.99 0.05 8.59
CA SER A 295 -22.37 -0.20 8.97
C SER A 295 -22.69 -1.68 9.22
N GLY A 296 -21.73 -2.59 9.03
CA GLY A 296 -21.82 -4.00 9.34
C GLY A 296 -20.77 -4.46 10.34
N GLY A 297 -20.95 -5.63 10.93
CA GLY A 297 -20.10 -6.14 12.02
C GLY A 297 -19.26 -7.37 11.65
N ALA A 298 -18.96 -7.59 10.35
CA ALA A 298 -18.18 -8.75 9.93
C ALA A 298 -16.69 -8.63 10.32
N LEU A 299 -16.12 -7.43 10.16
CA LEU A 299 -14.78 -7.06 10.63
C LEU A 299 -14.89 -5.84 11.55
N TRP A 300 -13.84 -5.58 12.33
CA TRP A 300 -13.65 -4.36 13.13
C TRP A 300 -14.71 -4.12 14.22
N GLY A 301 -15.47 -5.17 14.58
CA GLY A 301 -16.43 -5.15 15.68
C GLY A 301 -17.77 -4.48 15.34
N ALA A 302 -18.46 -3.92 16.37
CA ALA A 302 -19.77 -3.34 16.21
C ALA A 302 -19.77 -2.14 15.25
N PRO A 303 -20.80 -1.99 14.39
CA PRO A 303 -20.94 -0.88 13.47
C PRO A 303 -20.81 0.48 14.18
N SER A 304 -19.95 1.35 13.63
CA SER A 304 -19.70 2.70 14.17
C SER A 304 -20.37 3.81 13.38
N GLY A 305 -20.84 3.51 12.16
CA GLY A 305 -21.30 4.52 11.21
C GLY A 305 -20.18 5.38 10.63
N ALA A 306 -18.91 5.05 10.88
CA ALA A 306 -17.77 5.80 10.38
C ALA A 306 -17.70 5.77 8.85
N PRO A 307 -17.51 6.92 8.20
CA PRO A 307 -17.04 6.91 6.80
C PRO A 307 -15.60 6.40 6.79
N LEU A 308 -15.34 5.35 6.03
CA LEU A 308 -14.03 4.75 5.89
C LEU A 308 -13.45 4.99 4.51
N LEU A 309 -12.19 5.37 4.47
CA LEU A 309 -11.36 5.37 3.28
C LEU A 309 -10.23 4.37 3.49
N ILE A 310 -10.00 3.49 2.50
CA ILE A 310 -8.91 2.52 2.52
C ILE A 310 -8.09 2.71 1.25
N LEU A 311 -6.86 3.18 1.41
CA LEU A 311 -5.85 3.19 0.37
C LEU A 311 -5.12 1.85 0.43
N GLY A 312 -5.01 1.18 -0.70
CA GLY A 312 -4.29 -0.08 -0.79
C GLY A 312 -3.67 -0.32 -2.15
N GLU A 313 -2.86 -1.34 -2.19
CA GLU A 313 -2.26 -1.82 -3.42
C GLU A 313 -2.17 -3.34 -3.40
N SER A 314 -2.41 -3.95 -4.57
CA SER A 314 -2.28 -5.39 -4.77
C SER A 314 -1.33 -5.68 -5.92
N GLN A 315 -0.52 -6.72 -5.77
CA GLN A 315 0.18 -7.35 -6.87
C GLN A 315 -0.39 -8.74 -7.11
N TYR A 316 -0.61 -9.07 -8.38
CA TYR A 316 -1.21 -10.32 -8.82
C TYR A 316 -0.23 -11.09 -9.68
N ARG A 317 -0.04 -12.37 -9.40
CA ARG A 317 0.65 -13.28 -10.31
C ARG A 317 -0.38 -14.10 -11.08
N ILE A 318 -0.35 -13.97 -12.40
CA ILE A 318 -1.29 -14.61 -13.32
C ILE A 318 -0.62 -15.80 -13.98
N VAL A 319 -1.29 -16.94 -13.93
CA VAL A 319 -0.90 -18.20 -14.57
C VAL A 319 -2.11 -18.73 -15.35
N ASP A 320 -1.92 -19.07 -16.60
CA ASP A 320 -3.01 -19.58 -17.50
C ASP A 320 -4.27 -18.69 -17.49
N GLY A 321 -4.07 -17.38 -17.45
CA GLY A 321 -5.15 -16.39 -17.50
C GLY A 321 -5.95 -16.21 -16.22
N LYS A 322 -5.48 -16.73 -15.09
CA LYS A 322 -6.07 -16.56 -13.77
C LYS A 322 -5.05 -16.18 -12.73
N VAL A 323 -5.48 -15.48 -11.70
CA VAL A 323 -4.66 -15.15 -10.53
C VAL A 323 -4.37 -16.43 -9.74
N ALA A 324 -3.09 -16.76 -9.64
CA ALA A 324 -2.59 -17.85 -8.81
C ALA A 324 -2.15 -17.35 -7.43
N GLU A 325 -1.75 -16.08 -7.34
CA GLU A 325 -1.25 -15.48 -6.10
C GLU A 325 -1.52 -13.98 -6.08
N GLU A 326 -1.90 -13.44 -4.94
CA GLU A 326 -2.12 -12.01 -4.71
C GLU A 326 -1.43 -11.60 -3.42
N TRP A 327 -0.72 -10.47 -3.46
CA TRP A 327 -0.23 -9.74 -2.29
C TRP A 327 -1.05 -8.46 -2.18
N LEU A 328 -1.85 -8.36 -1.12
CA LEU A 328 -2.75 -7.24 -0.87
C LEU A 328 -2.30 -6.53 0.40
N VAL A 329 -1.89 -5.26 0.28
CA VAL A 329 -1.43 -4.47 1.41
C VAL A 329 -2.31 -3.23 1.58
N PHE A 330 -2.80 -3.03 2.79
CA PHE A 330 -3.40 -1.78 3.26
C PHE A 330 -3.15 -1.61 4.76
N ASP A 331 -3.31 -0.39 5.28
CA ASP A 331 -3.11 -0.08 6.69
C ASP A 331 -4.40 -0.30 7.50
N GLU A 332 -4.60 -1.50 8.04
CA GLU A 332 -5.78 -1.82 8.87
C GLU A 332 -5.77 -1.03 10.18
N LEU A 333 -4.60 -0.67 10.72
CA LEU A 333 -4.51 0.14 11.94
C LEU A 333 -5.07 1.55 11.72
N ALA A 334 -4.82 2.14 10.55
CA ALA A 334 -5.42 3.41 10.17
C ALA A 334 -6.92 3.31 9.93
N VAL A 335 -7.45 2.16 9.47
CA VAL A 335 -8.89 1.90 9.40
C VAL A 335 -9.52 1.89 10.80
N LEU A 336 -8.90 1.17 11.74
CA LEU A 336 -9.35 1.18 13.14
C LEU A 336 -9.33 2.59 13.75
N THR A 337 -8.32 3.40 13.41
CA THR A 337 -8.23 4.80 13.87
C THR A 337 -9.40 5.64 13.33
N GLN A 338 -9.83 5.44 12.09
CA GLN A 338 -11.02 6.12 11.54
C GLN A 338 -12.30 5.70 12.29
N ILE A 339 -12.44 4.42 12.61
CA ILE A 339 -13.56 3.87 13.38
C ILE A 339 -13.61 4.49 14.80
N GLU A 340 -12.47 4.46 15.50
CA GLU A 340 -12.39 5.01 16.85
C GLU A 340 -12.62 6.53 16.89
N ARG A 341 -12.17 7.26 15.86
CA ARG A 341 -12.45 8.69 15.73
C ARG A 341 -13.95 8.99 15.62
N ALA A 342 -14.70 8.20 14.86
CA ALA A 342 -16.15 8.33 14.79
C ALA A 342 -16.83 7.97 16.11
N ARG A 343 -16.37 6.94 16.82
CA ARG A 343 -16.90 6.58 18.15
C ARG A 343 -16.68 7.69 19.16
N LEU A 344 -15.47 8.25 19.22
CA LEU A 344 -15.17 9.37 20.12
C LEU A 344 -16.02 10.61 19.82
N ALA A 345 -16.27 10.92 18.55
CA ALA A 345 -17.14 12.03 18.17
C ALA A 345 -18.60 11.82 18.65
N ILE A 346 -19.11 10.59 18.61
CA ILE A 346 -20.44 10.23 19.12
C ILE A 346 -20.46 10.33 20.66
N GLU A 347 -19.44 9.84 21.35
CA GLU A 347 -19.30 9.93 22.81
C GLU A 347 -19.33 11.39 23.28
N GLN A 348 -18.55 12.27 22.65
CA GLN A 348 -18.50 13.71 22.94
C GLN A 348 -19.85 14.40 22.69
N ALA A 349 -20.51 14.10 21.56
CA ALA A 349 -21.83 14.65 21.27
C ALA A 349 -22.91 14.22 22.29
N THR A 350 -22.73 13.03 22.90
CA THR A 350 -23.71 12.48 23.87
C THR A 350 -23.47 13.01 25.30
N THR A 351 -22.20 13.30 25.64
CA THR A 351 -21.82 13.83 26.97
C THR A 351 -21.92 15.35 27.06
N GLY A 352 -22.11 16.05 25.95
CA GLY A 352 -22.25 17.50 25.91
C GLY A 352 -20.97 18.29 26.19
N GLU A 353 -19.82 17.64 26.01
CA GLU A 353 -18.50 18.25 26.08
C GLU A 353 -17.97 18.59 24.69
#